data_1d7ab2fed01936bdea32fca7dbe6f193
#
_entry.id   1d7ab2fed01936bdea32fca7dbe6f193
#
_cell.length_a   1.000
_cell.length_b   1.000
_cell.length_c   1.000
_cell.angle_alpha   90.00
_cell.angle_beta   90.00
_cell.angle_gamma   90.00
#
_symmetry.space_group_name_H-M   'P 1'
#
loop_
_entity.id
_entity.type
_entity.pdbx_description
1 polymer ?
#
loop_
_entity_poly.entity_id
_entity_poly.type
_entity_poly.pdbx_seq_one_letter_code
_entity_poly.pdbx_strand_id
1 'polypeptide(L)'
;MYRKEYTETIFRTGSHTSRKSSVKQHEMAALREMEQMILAAEAVPAGAEALERATAHLEQFLQQVRQKRILDEKQRAMEAFRQQFENGYTWRNGFLRNVARFGDREALIEPESGTFWTYTQLNAEANRLSHALLRAGLQKGDVVMVQLHNCPEFVFAYLACHKTGMVFCPVNFRLSAKEITDCMDNSRPKVFLLEPETQAEVDMALRRTAHAPQILLTTDARAAHAYAGFTADCPATEPELPWELSVYDETLRLFTSGTTGRQKSVCLTSINEVLSAHDVMIHFPFSFTDRSMNTTPWFHRGGLHSGGITPTLYAGGTVIIQRKFQPEKTLDMVQQYGLTFLIGVPNVLELLAEAQQKQPRDLSSLRGIVTMGSPLERADCIRYQKILTKRIFNGYGTTETFWNTFLRPDDLPEMAGSAGRSCVDDDVRVIKVYEDRVAEPDDLAVTDGSEVGEVIIRSNAKSAAFYFGNPAETRRRFHDGFFYTNDLGTWDENHYFHIVGRKDDMIISGGENIYPVEVEEVLNLHPAVKDCIVTAAPDSRRGEIVTAY
;
A
#
# COMPACT_ATOMS: atom_id res chain seq x y z
N MET A 1 -9.31 -3.36 67.28
CA MET A 1 -8.26 -2.57 66.66
C MET A 1 -8.23 -2.72 65.13
N TYR A 2 -8.55 -3.86 64.57
CA TYR A 2 -8.62 -4.12 63.11
C TYR A 2 -9.76 -3.41 62.36
N ARG A 3 -10.84 -3.04 63.05
CA ARG A 3 -12.07 -2.47 62.43
C ARG A 3 -11.87 -1.05 61.85
N LYS A 4 -10.93 -0.27 62.36
CA LYS A 4 -10.73 1.14 61.93
C LYS A 4 -9.79 1.28 60.73
N GLU A 5 -8.81 0.43 60.59
CA GLU A 5 -7.84 0.51 59.47
C GLU A 5 -8.38 -0.02 58.16
N TYR A 6 -9.23 -1.07 58.20
CA TYR A 6 -9.82 -1.63 56.94
C TYR A 6 -10.90 -0.73 56.34
N THR A 7 -11.72 -0.06 57.17
CA THR A 7 -12.74 0.85 56.69
C THR A 7 -12.16 2.13 56.11
N GLU A 8 -11.09 2.68 56.67
CA GLU A 8 -10.47 3.90 56.17
C GLU A 8 -9.70 3.67 54.85
N THR A 9 -9.13 2.48 54.65
CA THR A 9 -8.43 2.16 53.38
C THR A 9 -9.39 2.01 52.21
N ILE A 10 -10.61 1.50 52.41
CA ILE A 10 -11.62 1.34 51.34
C ILE A 10 -12.23 2.68 50.98
N PHE A 11 -12.39 3.63 51.92
CA PHE A 11 -13.01 4.92 51.66
C PHE A 11 -12.06 6.00 51.11
N ARG A 12 -10.73 5.88 51.33
CA ARG A 12 -9.75 6.86 50.82
C ARG A 12 -9.45 6.76 49.32
N THR A 13 -9.74 5.65 48.68
CA THR A 13 -9.49 5.45 47.24
C THR A 13 -10.67 5.84 46.35
N GLY A 14 -11.75 6.42 46.90
CA GLY A 14 -13.03 6.64 46.23
C GLY A 14 -13.36 8.07 45.80
N SER A 15 -12.48 9.08 45.95
CA SER A 15 -12.81 10.45 45.60
C SER A 15 -12.04 10.90 44.36
N HIS A 16 -12.53 10.58 43.17
CA HIS A 16 -12.59 11.43 41.98
C HIS A 16 -13.20 10.67 40.81
N THR A 17 -14.27 11.24 40.31
CA THR A 17 -15.01 11.04 39.05
C THR A 17 -16.39 10.42 39.17
N SER A 18 -17.36 11.25 38.81
CA SER A 18 -18.78 11.01 38.68
C SER A 18 -19.10 10.10 37.48
N ARG A 19 -19.33 8.84 37.72
CA ARG A 19 -20.31 7.97 37.03
C ARG A 19 -20.43 6.68 37.85
N LYS A 20 -21.53 6.53 38.55
CA LYS A 20 -21.86 5.32 39.30
C LYS A 20 -22.11 4.18 38.33
N SER A 21 -21.13 3.28 38.17
CA SER A 21 -21.27 2.07 37.36
C SER A 21 -21.95 0.98 38.19
N SER A 22 -22.69 0.09 37.52
CA SER A 22 -23.31 -1.10 38.11
C SER A 22 -22.34 -1.99 38.91
N VAL A 23 -21.07 -1.94 38.62
CA VAL A 23 -19.97 -2.64 39.30
C VAL A 23 -19.83 -2.15 40.75
N LYS A 24 -19.88 -0.84 41.00
CA LYS A 24 -19.84 -0.29 42.37
C LYS A 24 -21.01 -0.75 43.25
N GLN A 25 -22.19 -0.94 42.65
CA GLN A 25 -23.37 -1.42 43.39
C GLN A 25 -23.24 -2.89 43.76
N HIS A 26 -22.69 -3.76 42.90
CA HIS A 26 -22.46 -5.18 43.21
C HIS A 26 -21.35 -5.35 44.25
N GLU A 27 -20.27 -4.59 44.15
CA GLU A 27 -19.19 -4.60 45.14
C GLU A 27 -19.65 -4.16 46.54
N MET A 28 -20.47 -3.10 46.57
CA MET A 28 -21.05 -2.63 47.84
C MET A 28 -22.09 -3.59 48.45
N ALA A 29 -22.85 -4.32 47.61
CA ALA A 29 -23.78 -5.33 48.08
C ALA A 29 -23.06 -6.53 48.67
N ALA A 30 -22.01 -7.03 48.02
CA ALA A 30 -21.19 -8.13 48.50
C ALA A 30 -20.41 -7.77 49.77
N LEU A 31 -19.93 -6.54 49.92
CA LEU A 31 -19.28 -6.05 51.13
C LEU A 31 -20.25 -5.97 52.32
N ARG A 32 -21.53 -5.57 52.09
CA ARG A 32 -22.56 -5.55 53.13
C ARG A 32 -22.98 -6.96 53.58
N GLU A 33 -23.08 -7.90 52.64
CA GLU A 33 -23.41 -9.30 52.92
C GLU A 33 -22.29 -9.95 53.78
N MET A 34 -21.04 -9.69 53.50
CA MET A 34 -19.92 -10.15 54.28
C MET A 34 -19.79 -9.45 55.63
N GLU A 35 -20.10 -8.17 55.74
CA GLU A 35 -20.17 -7.47 57.04
C GLU A 35 -21.22 -8.10 57.94
N GLN A 36 -22.38 -8.51 57.39
CA GLN A 36 -23.41 -9.24 58.13
C GLN A 36 -22.97 -10.65 58.55
N MET A 37 -22.21 -11.36 57.67
CA MET A 37 -21.66 -12.68 58.05
C MET A 37 -20.62 -12.59 59.15
N ILE A 38 -19.77 -11.58 59.17
CA ILE A 38 -18.78 -11.33 60.24
C ILE A 38 -19.50 -11.00 61.55
N LEU A 39 -20.50 -10.13 61.53
CA LEU A 39 -21.31 -9.78 62.69
C LEU A 39 -22.07 -10.99 63.27
N ALA A 40 -22.57 -11.87 62.41
CA ALA A 40 -23.22 -13.12 62.81
C ALA A 40 -22.24 -14.13 63.44
N ALA A 41 -20.99 -14.21 62.94
CA ALA A 41 -19.96 -15.08 63.46
C ALA A 41 -19.41 -14.59 64.83
N GLU A 42 -19.38 -13.27 65.08
CA GLU A 42 -18.99 -12.69 66.38
C GLU A 42 -20.02 -12.96 67.50
N ALA A 43 -21.25 -13.30 67.16
CA ALA A 43 -22.35 -13.52 68.10
C ALA A 43 -22.44 -14.97 68.67
N VAL A 44 -21.58 -15.91 68.20
CA VAL A 44 -21.59 -17.34 68.59
C VAL A 44 -20.43 -17.68 69.48
N PRO A 45 -20.60 -18.34 70.67
CA PRO A 45 -19.52 -18.66 71.61
C PRO A 45 -18.45 -19.68 71.13
N ALA A 46 -18.67 -20.33 69.99
CA ALA A 46 -17.71 -21.25 69.35
C ALA A 46 -16.96 -20.61 68.16
N GLY A 47 -16.76 -19.30 68.20
CA GLY A 47 -16.58 -18.47 67.01
C GLY A 47 -15.16 -18.38 66.41
N ALA A 48 -14.11 -18.95 67.03
CA ALA A 48 -12.73 -18.78 66.51
C ALA A 48 -12.57 -19.38 65.09
N GLU A 49 -13.03 -20.60 64.86
CA GLU A 49 -12.97 -21.25 63.52
C GLU A 49 -13.90 -20.64 62.48
N ALA A 50 -15.06 -20.12 62.92
CA ALA A 50 -16.01 -19.45 62.05
C ALA A 50 -15.46 -18.07 61.58
N LEU A 51 -14.82 -17.36 62.51
CA LEU A 51 -14.16 -16.08 62.22
C LEU A 51 -12.94 -16.26 61.31
N GLU A 52 -12.15 -17.30 61.49
CA GLU A 52 -10.99 -17.64 60.65
C GLU A 52 -11.43 -17.98 59.20
N ARG A 53 -12.51 -18.79 59.07
CA ARG A 53 -13.12 -19.09 57.77
C ARG A 53 -13.70 -17.85 57.06
N ALA A 54 -14.38 -16.98 57.81
CA ALA A 54 -14.93 -15.74 57.28
C ALA A 54 -13.81 -14.77 56.83
N THR A 55 -12.74 -14.69 57.58
CA THR A 55 -11.54 -13.89 57.23
C THR A 55 -10.87 -14.41 55.98
N ALA A 56 -10.67 -15.72 55.85
CA ALA A 56 -10.08 -16.33 54.62
C ALA A 56 -10.96 -16.10 53.38
N HIS A 57 -12.28 -16.21 53.52
CA HIS A 57 -13.23 -15.89 52.44
C HIS A 57 -13.16 -14.41 52.04
N LEU A 58 -13.07 -13.51 53.00
CA LEU A 58 -12.91 -12.07 52.75
C LEU A 58 -11.60 -11.76 52.01
N GLU A 59 -10.51 -12.34 52.41
CA GLU A 59 -9.23 -12.18 51.76
C GLU A 59 -9.26 -12.68 50.28
N GLN A 60 -9.86 -13.87 50.08
CA GLN A 60 -10.02 -14.43 48.75
C GLN A 60 -10.93 -13.54 47.87
N PHE A 61 -12.03 -13.03 48.42
CA PHE A 61 -12.89 -12.10 47.69
C PHE A 61 -12.20 -10.78 47.35
N LEU A 62 -11.49 -10.18 48.32
CA LEU A 62 -10.72 -8.95 48.07
C LEU A 62 -9.65 -9.15 47.02
N GLN A 63 -9.02 -10.34 47.01
CA GLN A 63 -8.05 -10.69 45.98
C GLN A 63 -8.70 -10.80 44.60
N GLN A 64 -9.89 -11.43 44.50
CA GLN A 64 -10.64 -11.51 43.26
C GLN A 64 -11.09 -10.13 42.76
N VAL A 65 -11.57 -9.26 43.66
CA VAL A 65 -11.96 -7.88 43.32
C VAL A 65 -10.76 -7.08 42.82
N ARG A 66 -9.61 -7.20 43.47
CA ARG A 66 -8.36 -6.55 43.02
C ARG A 66 -7.92 -7.05 41.65
N GLN A 67 -7.94 -8.36 41.40
CA GLN A 67 -7.58 -8.94 40.13
C GLN A 67 -8.54 -8.47 39.01
N LYS A 68 -9.85 -8.48 39.29
CA LYS A 68 -10.85 -7.98 38.33
C LYS A 68 -10.63 -6.51 38.02
N ARG A 69 -10.38 -5.66 39.02
CA ARG A 69 -10.10 -4.23 38.83
C ARG A 69 -8.85 -4.00 37.97
N ILE A 70 -7.77 -4.74 38.21
CA ILE A 70 -6.54 -4.67 37.40
C ILE A 70 -6.84 -5.07 35.96
N LEU A 71 -7.65 -6.12 35.75
CA LEU A 71 -8.04 -6.58 34.42
C LEU A 71 -8.89 -5.52 33.69
N ASP A 72 -9.86 -4.93 34.37
CA ASP A 72 -10.73 -3.88 33.81
C ASP A 72 -9.94 -2.59 33.49
N GLU A 73 -8.97 -2.21 34.31
CA GLU A 73 -8.08 -1.08 34.05
C GLU A 73 -7.18 -1.36 32.85
N LYS A 74 -6.60 -2.58 32.76
CA LYS A 74 -5.81 -3.02 31.61
C LYS A 74 -6.64 -3.01 30.32
N GLN A 75 -7.86 -3.55 30.38
CA GLN A 75 -8.75 -3.59 29.21
C GLN A 75 -9.13 -2.18 28.72
N ARG A 76 -9.43 -1.24 29.64
CA ARG A 76 -9.72 0.16 29.28
C ARG A 76 -8.48 0.86 28.69
N ALA A 77 -7.30 0.62 29.25
CA ALA A 77 -6.06 1.17 28.71
C ALA A 77 -5.76 0.64 27.32
N MET A 78 -5.95 -0.67 27.10
CA MET A 78 -5.79 -1.28 25.76
C MET A 78 -6.81 -0.77 24.76
N GLU A 79 -8.06 -0.57 25.16
CA GLU A 79 -9.10 -0.01 24.29
C GLU A 79 -8.77 1.43 23.89
N ALA A 80 -8.35 2.27 24.83
CA ALA A 80 -7.91 3.64 24.57
C ALA A 80 -6.67 3.66 23.64
N PHE A 81 -5.70 2.77 23.85
CA PHE A 81 -4.54 2.64 22.99
C PHE A 81 -4.95 2.21 21.56
N ARG A 82 -5.83 1.19 21.46
CA ARG A 82 -6.35 0.72 20.19
C ARG A 82 -7.03 1.83 19.42
N GLN A 83 -7.91 2.60 20.05
CA GLN A 83 -8.59 3.73 19.44
C GLN A 83 -7.62 4.81 18.98
N GLN A 84 -6.60 5.15 19.80
CA GLN A 84 -5.55 6.09 19.40
C GLN A 84 -4.75 5.57 18.21
N PHE A 85 -4.42 4.27 18.17
CA PHE A 85 -3.75 3.66 17.03
C PHE A 85 -4.64 3.70 15.78
N GLU A 86 -5.87 3.20 15.87
CA GLU A 86 -6.79 3.09 14.73
C GLU A 86 -7.11 4.44 14.09
N ASN A 87 -7.27 5.50 14.89
CA ASN A 87 -7.62 6.82 14.38
C ASN A 87 -6.39 7.72 14.16
N GLY A 88 -5.28 7.46 14.82
CA GLY A 88 -4.09 8.30 14.85
C GLY A 88 -2.97 7.87 13.88
N TYR A 89 -2.88 6.58 13.56
CA TYR A 89 -1.78 6.03 12.75
C TYR A 89 -2.13 5.96 11.25
N THR A 90 -2.87 6.95 10.75
CA THR A 90 -3.26 7.05 9.35
C THR A 90 -2.15 7.69 8.49
N TRP A 91 -2.15 7.39 7.19
CA TRP A 91 -1.24 8.03 6.23
C TRP A 91 -1.41 9.56 6.23
N ARG A 92 -2.66 10.06 6.27
CA ARG A 92 -2.99 11.48 6.41
C ARG A 92 -2.23 12.13 7.58
N ASN A 93 -2.27 11.52 8.75
CA ASN A 93 -1.60 12.08 9.93
C ASN A 93 -0.07 12.04 9.81
N GLY A 94 0.48 11.07 9.06
CA GLY A 94 1.89 11.06 8.66
C GLY A 94 2.26 12.28 7.83
N PHE A 95 1.48 12.58 6.80
CA PHE A 95 1.63 13.77 5.97
C PHE A 95 1.48 15.07 6.78
N LEU A 96 0.45 15.20 7.61
CA LEU A 96 0.23 16.40 8.44
C LEU A 96 1.36 16.64 9.45
N ARG A 97 1.98 15.59 9.99
CA ARG A 97 3.20 15.76 10.79
C ARG A 97 4.34 16.38 10.00
N ASN A 98 4.45 16.06 8.71
CA ASN A 98 5.46 16.67 7.84
C ASN A 98 5.12 18.10 7.43
N VAL A 99 3.84 18.42 7.23
CA VAL A 99 3.40 19.82 7.09
C VAL A 99 3.84 20.66 8.30
N ALA A 100 3.65 20.14 9.51
CA ALA A 100 4.06 20.82 10.74
C ALA A 100 5.59 20.92 10.91
N ARG A 101 6.35 19.92 10.47
CA ARG A 101 7.82 19.87 10.63
C ARG A 101 8.56 20.62 9.53
N PHE A 102 8.04 20.56 8.32
CA PHE A 102 8.74 20.93 7.09
C PHE A 102 7.93 21.90 6.22
N GLY A 103 7.05 22.72 6.83
CA GLY A 103 6.07 23.56 6.13
C GLY A 103 6.63 24.38 4.96
N ASP A 104 7.83 24.94 5.12
CA ASP A 104 8.47 25.79 4.12
C ASP A 104 9.37 25.04 3.13
N ARG A 105 9.52 23.70 3.29
CA ARG A 105 10.32 22.90 2.35
C ARG A 105 9.51 22.54 1.12
N GLU A 106 10.20 22.42 -0.03
CA GLU A 106 9.62 21.91 -1.27
C GLU A 106 9.11 20.48 -1.06
N ALA A 107 7.81 20.26 -1.30
CA ALA A 107 7.16 18.96 -1.25
C ALA A 107 6.94 18.40 -2.66
N LEU A 108 6.60 19.27 -3.61
CA LEU A 108 6.26 18.91 -4.98
C LEU A 108 6.86 19.92 -5.94
N ILE A 109 7.46 19.45 -7.02
CA ILE A 109 8.02 20.29 -8.09
C ILE A 109 7.47 19.82 -9.44
N GLU A 110 6.99 20.76 -10.26
CA GLU A 110 6.61 20.55 -11.64
C GLU A 110 7.62 21.22 -12.57
N PRO A 111 8.57 20.48 -13.15
CA PRO A 111 9.64 21.03 -13.98
C PRO A 111 9.15 21.71 -15.25
N GLU A 112 8.03 21.27 -15.84
CA GLU A 112 7.51 21.82 -17.11
C GLU A 112 7.05 23.27 -16.98
N SER A 113 6.39 23.62 -15.87
CA SER A 113 5.97 25.00 -15.56
C SER A 113 7.00 25.79 -14.73
N GLY A 114 7.96 25.07 -14.12
CA GLY A 114 8.87 25.64 -13.14
C GLY A 114 8.21 25.95 -11.80
N THR A 115 6.99 25.46 -11.57
CA THR A 115 6.23 25.68 -10.34
C THR A 115 6.64 24.66 -9.27
N PHE A 116 6.63 25.10 -8.02
CA PHE A 116 6.77 24.19 -6.89
C PHE A 116 5.79 24.54 -5.77
N TRP A 117 5.53 23.57 -4.92
CA TRP A 117 4.72 23.73 -3.71
C TRP A 117 5.53 23.29 -2.50
N THR A 118 5.56 24.14 -1.49
CA THR A 118 6.02 23.76 -0.15
C THR A 118 5.00 22.83 0.50
N TYR A 119 5.37 22.15 1.60
CA TYR A 119 4.42 21.31 2.34
C TYR A 119 3.17 22.09 2.76
N THR A 120 3.34 23.35 3.21
CA THR A 120 2.21 24.25 3.56
C THR A 120 1.35 24.56 2.34
N GLN A 121 1.94 24.89 1.20
CA GLN A 121 1.20 25.21 -0.02
C GLN A 121 0.50 23.99 -0.60
N LEU A 122 1.18 22.83 -0.64
CA LEU A 122 0.60 21.57 -1.09
C LEU A 122 -0.60 21.17 -0.22
N ASN A 123 -0.45 21.35 1.10
CA ASN A 123 -1.54 21.11 2.05
C ASN A 123 -2.74 22.04 1.80
N ALA A 124 -2.49 23.31 1.48
CA ALA A 124 -3.51 24.29 1.18
C ALA A 124 -4.32 23.91 -0.07
N GLU A 125 -3.67 23.48 -1.15
CA GLU A 125 -4.36 23.01 -2.37
C GLU A 125 -5.22 21.78 -2.10
N ALA A 126 -4.68 20.80 -1.36
CA ALA A 126 -5.44 19.63 -0.95
C ALA A 126 -6.66 20.00 -0.06
N ASN A 127 -6.52 20.99 0.81
CA ASN A 127 -7.61 21.49 1.65
C ASN A 127 -8.71 22.15 0.82
N ARG A 128 -8.37 22.98 -0.18
CA ARG A 128 -9.36 23.58 -1.08
C ARG A 128 -10.19 22.52 -1.79
N LEU A 129 -9.54 21.49 -2.33
CA LEU A 129 -10.26 20.38 -2.97
C LEU A 129 -11.10 19.59 -1.96
N SER A 130 -10.58 19.34 -0.76
CA SER A 130 -11.33 18.67 0.32
C SER A 130 -12.62 19.41 0.64
N HIS A 131 -12.56 20.74 0.83
CA HIS A 131 -13.74 21.58 1.08
C HIS A 131 -14.71 21.59 -0.11
N ALA A 132 -14.21 21.60 -1.34
CA ALA A 132 -15.04 21.54 -2.55
C ALA A 132 -15.83 20.22 -2.63
N LEU A 133 -15.17 19.09 -2.35
CA LEU A 133 -15.80 17.76 -2.34
C LEU A 133 -16.85 17.64 -1.22
N LEU A 134 -16.53 18.12 -0.01
CA LEU A 134 -17.48 18.13 1.12
C LEU A 134 -18.68 19.05 0.84
N ARG A 135 -18.46 20.26 0.29
CA ARG A 135 -19.52 21.18 -0.14
C ARG A 135 -20.44 20.57 -1.21
N ALA A 136 -19.88 19.71 -2.07
CA ALA A 136 -20.64 18.96 -3.07
C ALA A 136 -21.42 17.76 -2.50
N GLY A 137 -21.35 17.53 -1.18
CA GLY A 137 -22.09 16.49 -0.47
C GLY A 137 -21.46 15.11 -0.46
N LEU A 138 -20.18 14.99 -0.85
CA LEU A 138 -19.47 13.72 -0.75
C LEU A 138 -19.24 13.33 0.71
N GLN A 139 -19.24 12.04 0.96
CA GLN A 139 -19.08 11.44 2.27
C GLN A 139 -17.90 10.47 2.29
N LYS A 140 -17.54 10.03 3.50
CA LYS A 140 -16.54 8.97 3.71
C LYS A 140 -16.88 7.72 2.88
N GLY A 141 -15.90 7.20 2.17
CA GLY A 141 -16.05 6.03 1.30
C GLY A 141 -16.55 6.32 -0.11
N ASP A 142 -16.99 7.56 -0.41
CA ASP A 142 -17.32 7.94 -1.79
C ASP A 142 -16.07 7.95 -2.68
N VAL A 143 -16.22 7.47 -3.91
CA VAL A 143 -15.10 7.30 -4.84
C VAL A 143 -14.88 8.55 -5.68
N VAL A 144 -13.64 9.03 -5.68
CA VAL A 144 -13.12 10.07 -6.59
C VAL A 144 -12.23 9.38 -7.63
N MET A 145 -12.74 9.19 -8.84
CA MET A 145 -12.00 8.63 -9.95
C MET A 145 -11.18 9.72 -10.63
N VAL A 146 -9.93 9.40 -11.01
CA VAL A 146 -9.07 10.34 -11.74
C VAL A 146 -8.43 9.65 -12.93
N GLN A 147 -8.42 10.33 -14.08
CA GLN A 147 -7.77 9.88 -15.31
C GLN A 147 -6.79 10.96 -15.77
N LEU A 148 -5.64 10.99 -15.14
CA LEU A 148 -4.64 12.04 -15.29
C LEU A 148 -3.27 11.43 -15.55
N HIS A 149 -2.43 12.15 -16.28
CA HIS A 149 -0.99 11.93 -16.23
C HIS A 149 -0.43 12.31 -14.85
N ASN A 150 0.85 12.07 -14.63
CA ASN A 150 1.54 12.59 -13.46
C ASN A 150 1.51 14.14 -13.52
N CYS A 151 0.74 14.77 -12.63
CA CYS A 151 0.53 16.22 -12.59
C CYS A 151 0.18 16.67 -11.17
N PRO A 152 0.20 17.98 -10.88
CA PRO A 152 -0.12 18.50 -9.54
C PRO A 152 -1.53 18.15 -9.07
N GLU A 153 -2.53 18.22 -9.96
CA GLU A 153 -3.93 17.93 -9.64
C GLU A 153 -4.13 16.47 -9.21
N PHE A 154 -3.32 15.54 -9.73
CA PHE A 154 -3.29 14.16 -9.27
C PHE A 154 -2.91 14.08 -7.79
N VAL A 155 -1.87 14.83 -7.38
CA VAL A 155 -1.41 14.88 -5.99
C VAL A 155 -2.44 15.56 -5.09
N PHE A 156 -3.05 16.66 -5.55
CA PHE A 156 -4.10 17.36 -4.79
C PHE A 156 -5.30 16.45 -4.55
N ALA A 157 -5.74 15.68 -5.56
CA ALA A 157 -6.84 14.73 -5.44
C ALA A 157 -6.50 13.56 -4.51
N TYR A 158 -5.29 13.00 -4.62
CA TYR A 158 -4.79 11.97 -3.73
C TYR A 158 -4.84 12.43 -2.27
N LEU A 159 -4.27 13.60 -1.98
CA LEU A 159 -4.25 14.17 -0.64
C LEU A 159 -5.65 14.51 -0.12
N ALA A 160 -6.51 15.09 -0.97
CA ALA A 160 -7.88 15.44 -0.57
C ALA A 160 -8.69 14.20 -0.16
N CYS A 161 -8.56 13.09 -0.90
CA CYS A 161 -9.21 11.83 -0.55
C CYS A 161 -8.69 11.29 0.80
N HIS A 162 -7.38 11.29 1.03
CA HIS A 162 -6.82 10.92 2.33
C HIS A 162 -7.29 11.81 3.49
N LYS A 163 -7.48 13.11 3.23
CA LYS A 163 -7.95 14.07 4.23
C LYS A 163 -9.41 13.88 4.61
N THR A 164 -10.23 13.46 3.67
CA THR A 164 -11.69 13.36 3.83
C THR A 164 -12.20 11.95 4.09
N GLY A 165 -11.35 10.92 3.89
CA GLY A 165 -11.77 9.51 3.95
C GLY A 165 -12.56 9.06 2.72
N MET A 166 -12.44 9.78 1.61
CA MET A 166 -12.92 9.36 0.30
C MET A 166 -11.92 8.40 -0.33
N VAL A 167 -12.38 7.59 -1.27
CA VAL A 167 -11.54 6.60 -1.97
C VAL A 167 -10.95 7.22 -3.22
N PHE A 168 -9.64 7.35 -3.28
CA PHE A 168 -8.92 7.77 -4.46
C PHE A 168 -8.85 6.61 -5.47
N CYS A 169 -9.29 6.82 -6.70
CA CYS A 169 -9.40 5.77 -7.72
C CYS A 169 -8.74 6.20 -9.03
N PRO A 170 -7.41 6.13 -9.15
CA PRO A 170 -6.72 6.49 -10.38
C PRO A 170 -6.88 5.39 -11.42
N VAL A 171 -7.16 5.79 -12.67
CA VAL A 171 -7.29 4.90 -13.82
C VAL A 171 -6.33 5.28 -14.93
N ASN A 172 -5.96 4.31 -15.75
CA ASN A 172 -5.04 4.51 -16.86
C ASN A 172 -5.62 5.51 -17.88
N PHE A 173 -4.85 6.53 -18.21
CA PHE A 173 -5.23 7.55 -19.20
C PHE A 173 -5.29 7.02 -20.64
N ARG A 174 -4.88 5.77 -20.89
CA ARG A 174 -4.94 5.10 -22.19
C ARG A 174 -6.13 4.15 -22.35
N LEU A 175 -7.02 4.07 -21.35
CA LEU A 175 -8.19 3.20 -21.41
C LEU A 175 -9.14 3.61 -22.53
N SER A 176 -9.66 2.61 -23.23
CA SER A 176 -10.78 2.77 -24.18
C SER A 176 -12.08 3.11 -23.45
N ALA A 177 -13.04 3.65 -24.16
CA ALA A 177 -14.37 3.96 -23.62
C ALA A 177 -15.05 2.75 -22.95
N LYS A 178 -14.84 1.53 -23.46
CA LYS A 178 -15.36 0.30 -22.84
C LYS A 178 -14.71 0.05 -21.47
N GLU A 179 -13.41 0.13 -21.39
CA GLU A 179 -12.67 -0.11 -20.14
C GLU A 179 -12.98 0.97 -19.10
N ILE A 180 -13.12 2.23 -19.51
CA ILE A 180 -13.58 3.33 -18.63
C ILE A 180 -14.99 3.02 -18.10
N THR A 181 -15.91 2.53 -18.96
CA THR A 181 -17.25 2.10 -18.56
C THR A 181 -17.18 1.01 -17.50
N ASP A 182 -16.37 -0.02 -17.73
CA ASP A 182 -16.18 -1.13 -16.78
C ASP A 182 -15.63 -0.63 -15.43
N CYS A 183 -14.69 0.33 -15.42
CA CYS A 183 -14.17 0.96 -14.22
C CYS A 183 -15.24 1.76 -13.48
N MET A 184 -16.05 2.56 -14.18
CA MET A 184 -17.16 3.33 -13.57
C MET A 184 -18.24 2.41 -12.99
N ASP A 185 -18.65 1.39 -13.72
CA ASP A 185 -19.67 0.45 -13.25
C ASP A 185 -19.22 -0.38 -12.05
N ASN A 186 -17.94 -0.69 -11.97
CA ASN A 186 -17.36 -1.35 -10.81
C ASN A 186 -17.24 -0.41 -9.61
N SER A 187 -16.60 0.77 -9.77
CA SER A 187 -16.25 1.66 -8.65
C SER A 187 -17.34 2.64 -8.27
N ARG A 188 -18.31 2.92 -9.16
CA ARG A 188 -19.43 3.86 -8.97
C ARG A 188 -18.96 5.22 -8.45
N PRO A 189 -18.08 5.93 -9.19
CA PRO A 189 -17.51 7.18 -8.73
C PRO A 189 -18.57 8.27 -8.57
N LYS A 190 -18.43 9.09 -7.52
CA LYS A 190 -19.22 10.32 -7.36
C LYS A 190 -18.63 11.47 -8.15
N VAL A 191 -17.31 11.52 -8.22
CA VAL A 191 -16.54 12.52 -8.96
C VAL A 191 -15.65 11.81 -9.95
N PHE A 192 -15.52 12.37 -11.17
CA PHE A 192 -14.54 11.97 -12.14
C PHE A 192 -13.75 13.20 -12.63
N LEU A 193 -12.47 13.23 -12.31
CA LEU A 193 -11.52 14.26 -12.74
C LEU A 193 -10.66 13.72 -13.89
N LEU A 194 -10.61 14.45 -14.99
CA LEU A 194 -9.93 14.01 -16.21
C LEU A 194 -9.14 15.15 -16.88
N GLU A 195 -8.31 14.79 -17.82
CA GLU A 195 -7.61 15.72 -18.69
C GLU A 195 -8.35 15.91 -20.02
N PRO A 196 -8.14 17.04 -20.71
CA PRO A 196 -8.76 17.30 -22.02
C PRO A 196 -8.49 16.19 -23.05
N GLU A 197 -7.31 15.58 -23.00
CA GLU A 197 -6.88 14.53 -23.92
C GLU A 197 -7.73 13.25 -23.82
N THR A 198 -8.32 12.98 -22.65
CA THR A 198 -9.15 11.78 -22.41
C THR A 198 -10.66 12.05 -22.54
N GLN A 199 -11.07 13.30 -22.74
CA GLN A 199 -12.47 13.72 -22.77
C GLN A 199 -13.34 12.91 -23.75
N ALA A 200 -12.85 12.67 -24.98
CA ALA A 200 -13.62 11.96 -26.01
C ALA A 200 -13.97 10.52 -25.61
N GLU A 201 -13.02 9.79 -25.02
CA GLU A 201 -13.24 8.42 -24.56
C GLU A 201 -14.17 8.39 -23.33
N VAL A 202 -14.04 9.37 -22.43
CA VAL A 202 -14.93 9.52 -21.28
C VAL A 202 -16.35 9.85 -21.71
N ASP A 203 -16.56 10.75 -22.68
CA ASP A 203 -17.88 11.07 -23.21
C ASP A 203 -18.58 9.85 -23.83
N MET A 204 -17.81 9.00 -24.52
CA MET A 204 -18.34 7.73 -25.03
C MET A 204 -18.67 6.75 -23.91
N ALA A 205 -17.86 6.69 -22.86
CA ALA A 205 -18.10 5.84 -21.70
C ALA A 205 -19.32 6.28 -20.90
N LEU A 206 -19.53 7.59 -20.72
CA LEU A 206 -20.69 8.17 -20.02
C LEU A 206 -22.03 7.81 -20.68
N ARG A 207 -22.05 7.57 -22.00
CA ARG A 207 -23.26 7.13 -22.71
C ARG A 207 -23.56 5.65 -22.51
N ARG A 208 -22.65 4.87 -21.96
CA ARG A 208 -22.73 3.41 -21.82
C ARG A 208 -22.86 2.95 -20.37
N THR A 209 -22.29 3.70 -19.44
CA THR A 209 -22.26 3.32 -18.01
C THR A 209 -23.65 3.39 -17.39
N ALA A 210 -23.93 2.43 -16.50
CA ALA A 210 -25.09 2.48 -15.62
C ALA A 210 -24.87 3.39 -14.39
N HIS A 211 -23.61 3.81 -14.13
CA HIS A 211 -23.21 4.54 -12.94
C HIS A 211 -22.36 5.78 -13.28
N ALA A 212 -22.98 6.72 -14.01
CA ALA A 212 -22.33 8.00 -14.30
C ALA A 212 -22.00 8.78 -13.03
N PRO A 213 -20.82 9.45 -12.95
CA PRO A 213 -20.46 10.29 -11.84
C PRO A 213 -21.42 11.48 -11.72
N GLN A 214 -21.64 11.94 -10.49
CA GLN A 214 -22.48 13.14 -10.24
C GLN A 214 -21.76 14.43 -10.67
N ILE A 215 -20.43 14.43 -10.57
CA ILE A 215 -19.57 15.58 -10.86
C ILE A 215 -18.48 15.12 -11.83
N LEU A 216 -18.42 15.83 -12.97
CA LEU A 216 -17.32 15.69 -13.93
C LEU A 216 -16.46 16.93 -13.85
N LEU A 217 -15.14 16.76 -13.71
CA LEU A 217 -14.16 17.85 -13.64
C LEU A 217 -13.08 17.65 -14.69
N THR A 218 -12.58 18.74 -15.24
CA THR A 218 -11.41 18.71 -16.14
C THR A 218 -10.32 19.68 -15.68
N THR A 219 -9.08 19.36 -16.01
CA THR A 219 -7.94 20.26 -15.81
C THR A 219 -7.90 21.42 -16.80
N ASP A 220 -8.73 21.43 -17.86
CA ASP A 220 -8.84 22.61 -18.73
C ASP A 220 -9.50 23.78 -17.98
N ALA A 221 -8.71 24.78 -17.66
CA ALA A 221 -9.17 25.97 -16.91
C ALA A 221 -10.25 26.78 -17.64
N ARG A 222 -10.45 26.57 -18.95
CA ARG A 222 -11.45 27.29 -19.75
C ARG A 222 -12.79 26.56 -19.84
N ALA A 223 -12.84 25.33 -19.39
CA ALA A 223 -14.08 24.54 -19.42
C ALA A 223 -15.06 25.01 -18.34
N ALA A 224 -16.35 24.84 -18.61
CA ALA A 224 -17.41 25.18 -17.65
C ALA A 224 -17.34 24.36 -16.35
N HIS A 225 -16.76 23.16 -16.42
CA HIS A 225 -16.53 22.26 -15.29
C HIS A 225 -15.06 22.12 -14.94
N ALA A 226 -14.32 23.25 -15.03
CA ALA A 226 -12.91 23.31 -14.70
C ALA A 226 -12.65 23.00 -13.21
N TYR A 227 -11.62 22.18 -12.95
CA TYR A 227 -11.10 21.92 -11.59
C TYR A 227 -10.82 23.23 -10.83
N ALA A 228 -10.18 24.20 -11.50
CA ALA A 228 -9.85 25.50 -10.90
C ALA A 228 -11.09 26.27 -10.41
N GLY A 229 -12.18 26.26 -11.18
CA GLY A 229 -13.46 26.89 -10.76
C GLY A 229 -14.13 26.13 -9.62
N PHE A 230 -14.02 24.81 -9.58
CA PHE A 230 -14.61 23.99 -8.53
C PHE A 230 -13.96 24.25 -7.14
N THR A 231 -12.67 24.60 -7.12
CA THR A 231 -11.88 24.82 -5.90
C THR A 231 -11.68 26.31 -5.52
N ALA A 232 -12.00 27.25 -6.43
CA ALA A 232 -11.61 28.66 -6.33
C ALA A 232 -12.01 29.34 -5.01
N ASP A 233 -13.26 29.15 -4.54
CA ASP A 233 -13.80 29.82 -3.37
C ASP A 233 -13.76 28.93 -2.10
N CYS A 234 -12.87 27.94 -2.08
CA CYS A 234 -12.78 27.01 -0.97
C CYS A 234 -11.65 27.39 0.01
N PRO A 235 -11.88 27.20 1.33
CA PRO A 235 -10.87 27.48 2.35
C PRO A 235 -9.61 26.62 2.17
N ALA A 236 -8.45 27.19 2.52
CA ALA A 236 -7.17 26.49 2.55
C ALA A 236 -6.87 25.85 3.92
N THR A 237 -7.76 26.01 4.91
CA THR A 237 -7.64 25.43 6.26
C THR A 237 -8.02 23.97 6.27
N GLU A 238 -7.53 23.21 7.27
CA GLU A 238 -7.91 21.80 7.43
C GLU A 238 -9.43 21.64 7.50
N PRO A 239 -10.00 20.67 6.74
CA PRO A 239 -11.43 20.41 6.80
C PRO A 239 -11.84 19.79 8.13
N GLU A 240 -12.93 20.26 8.72
CA GLU A 240 -13.61 19.60 9.82
C GLU A 240 -14.50 18.50 9.25
N LEU A 241 -14.36 17.29 9.78
CA LEU A 241 -15.11 16.12 9.31
C LEU A 241 -16.19 15.73 10.32
N PRO A 242 -17.42 15.40 9.87
CA PRO A 242 -18.47 14.90 10.74
C PRO A 242 -18.29 13.39 11.08
N TRP A 243 -17.18 12.79 10.68
CA TRP A 243 -16.82 11.39 10.94
C TRP A 243 -15.34 11.24 11.32
N GLU A 244 -15.03 10.14 11.97
CA GLU A 244 -13.65 9.76 12.27
C GLU A 244 -13.02 8.98 11.10
N LEU A 245 -11.71 9.16 10.91
CA LEU A 245 -10.89 8.38 9.99
C LEU A 245 -10.20 7.25 10.75
N SER A 246 -10.04 6.11 10.07
CA SER A 246 -9.39 4.93 10.63
C SER A 246 -8.29 4.41 9.71
N VAL A 247 -7.31 3.72 10.29
CA VAL A 247 -6.28 2.99 9.53
C VAL A 247 -6.86 1.93 8.60
N TYR A 248 -8.07 1.45 8.89
CA TYR A 248 -8.77 0.42 8.11
C TYR A 248 -9.67 0.99 7.01
N ASP A 249 -9.80 2.31 6.90
CA ASP A 249 -10.56 2.94 5.82
C ASP A 249 -9.90 2.66 4.48
N GLU A 250 -10.68 2.28 3.48
CA GLU A 250 -10.23 2.23 2.10
C GLU A 250 -9.86 3.65 1.65
N THR A 251 -8.62 3.84 1.22
CA THR A 251 -8.10 5.14 0.77
C THR A 251 -7.74 5.13 -0.71
N LEU A 252 -7.48 3.95 -1.26
CA LEU A 252 -7.01 3.81 -2.63
C LEU A 252 -7.64 2.57 -3.27
N ARG A 253 -8.12 2.73 -4.50
CA ARG A 253 -8.63 1.65 -5.35
C ARG A 253 -7.89 1.63 -6.67
N LEU A 254 -7.14 0.57 -6.92
CA LEU A 254 -6.35 0.39 -8.14
C LEU A 254 -6.97 -0.68 -9.04
N PHE A 255 -6.87 -0.48 -10.34
CA PHE A 255 -7.25 -1.49 -11.31
C PHE A 255 -6.04 -2.25 -11.84
N THR A 256 -6.20 -3.56 -12.01
CA THR A 256 -5.22 -4.44 -12.65
C THR A 256 -5.83 -5.12 -13.87
N SER A 257 -4.99 -5.42 -14.87
CA SER A 257 -5.41 -6.23 -16.00
C SER A 257 -5.73 -7.66 -15.53
N GLY A 258 -6.96 -8.10 -15.79
CA GLY A 258 -7.34 -9.49 -15.52
C GLY A 258 -7.10 -10.37 -16.74
N THR A 259 -6.65 -11.62 -16.55
CA THR A 259 -6.55 -12.64 -17.60
C THR A 259 -7.90 -12.96 -18.27
N THR A 260 -9.01 -12.59 -17.61
CA THR A 260 -10.39 -12.73 -18.13
C THR A 260 -10.86 -11.54 -18.97
N GLY A 261 -9.99 -10.56 -19.27
CA GLY A 261 -10.32 -9.35 -20.04
C GLY A 261 -11.11 -8.29 -19.25
N ARG A 262 -11.52 -8.56 -18.00
CA ARG A 262 -12.11 -7.56 -17.10
C ARG A 262 -11.10 -7.11 -16.06
N GLN A 263 -11.01 -5.81 -15.86
CA GLN A 263 -10.13 -5.24 -14.84
C GLN A 263 -10.60 -5.63 -13.42
N LYS A 264 -9.64 -5.93 -12.54
CA LYS A 264 -9.89 -6.25 -11.13
C LYS A 264 -9.58 -5.04 -10.28
N SER A 265 -10.43 -4.75 -9.29
CA SER A 265 -10.26 -3.64 -8.36
C SER A 265 -9.58 -4.09 -7.08
N VAL A 266 -8.40 -3.60 -6.83
CA VAL A 266 -7.61 -3.85 -5.61
C VAL A 266 -7.87 -2.73 -4.62
N CYS A 267 -8.42 -3.05 -3.44
CA CYS A 267 -8.71 -2.10 -2.37
C CYS A 267 -7.55 -2.02 -1.40
N LEU A 268 -7.04 -0.82 -1.17
CA LEU A 268 -5.97 -0.55 -0.22
C LEU A 268 -6.47 0.39 0.87
N THR A 269 -6.09 0.09 2.10
CA THR A 269 -6.45 0.87 3.28
C THR A 269 -5.35 1.83 3.69
N SER A 270 -5.66 2.76 4.58
CA SER A 270 -4.67 3.73 5.08
C SER A 270 -3.46 3.06 5.72
N ILE A 271 -3.65 1.91 6.41
CA ILE A 271 -2.52 1.17 7.00
C ILE A 271 -1.63 0.55 5.91
N ASN A 272 -2.20 0.07 4.80
CA ASN A 272 -1.40 -0.44 3.68
C ASN A 272 -0.52 0.66 3.08
N GLU A 273 -1.03 1.90 2.99
CA GLU A 273 -0.27 3.07 2.53
C GLU A 273 0.89 3.40 3.48
N VAL A 274 0.64 3.43 4.80
CA VAL A 274 1.66 3.66 5.83
C VAL A 274 2.76 2.61 5.75
N LEU A 275 2.38 1.34 5.73
CA LEU A 275 3.33 0.24 5.79
C LEU A 275 4.08 0.04 4.46
N SER A 276 3.46 0.37 3.32
CA SER A 276 4.18 0.48 2.04
C SER A 276 5.24 1.60 2.07
N ALA A 277 4.93 2.75 2.69
CA ALA A 277 5.92 3.82 2.85
C ALA A 277 7.08 3.41 3.78
N HIS A 278 6.79 2.73 4.90
CA HIS A 278 7.82 2.19 5.79
C HIS A 278 8.71 1.16 5.10
N ASP A 279 8.12 0.27 4.31
CA ASP A 279 8.85 -0.74 3.54
C ASP A 279 9.86 -0.10 2.56
N VAL A 280 9.44 0.97 1.88
CA VAL A 280 10.36 1.78 1.06
C VAL A 280 11.54 2.30 1.89
N MET A 281 11.28 2.91 3.05
CA MET A 281 12.35 3.45 3.91
C MET A 281 13.27 2.37 4.48
N ILE A 282 12.80 1.14 4.63
CA ILE A 282 13.59 0.00 5.11
C ILE A 282 14.50 -0.55 4.01
N HIS A 283 13.97 -0.70 2.78
CA HIS A 283 14.65 -1.43 1.71
C HIS A 283 15.58 -0.58 0.87
N PHE A 284 15.31 0.70 0.69
CA PHE A 284 16.33 1.64 0.24
C PHE A 284 16.35 2.88 1.15
N PRO A 285 17.52 3.47 1.43
CA PRO A 285 17.70 4.39 2.56
C PRO A 285 17.06 5.76 2.30
N PHE A 286 15.75 5.78 2.12
CA PHE A 286 14.94 6.93 1.80
C PHE A 286 14.63 7.78 3.05
N SER A 287 14.75 9.09 2.96
CA SER A 287 14.58 10.01 4.08
C SER A 287 13.95 11.34 3.66
N PHE A 288 13.74 12.22 4.62
CA PHE A 288 13.19 13.56 4.40
C PHE A 288 14.11 14.49 3.58
N THR A 289 15.37 14.15 3.39
CA THR A 289 16.30 14.92 2.55
C THR A 289 16.28 14.50 1.08
N ASP A 290 15.57 13.42 0.76
CA ASP A 290 15.57 12.85 -0.58
C ASP A 290 14.64 13.59 -1.54
N ARG A 291 15.06 13.58 -2.79
CA ARG A 291 14.35 14.14 -3.95
C ARG A 291 14.12 12.99 -4.92
N SER A 292 12.86 12.61 -5.07
CA SER A 292 12.48 11.41 -5.81
C SER A 292 11.72 11.74 -7.08
N MET A 293 12.04 11.02 -8.15
CA MET A 293 11.27 11.01 -9.39
C MET A 293 10.92 9.57 -9.76
N ASN A 294 9.63 9.29 -9.88
CA ASN A 294 9.14 8.03 -10.42
C ASN A 294 8.63 8.25 -11.85
N THR A 295 9.29 7.62 -12.82
CA THR A 295 8.96 7.74 -14.25
C THR A 295 7.75 6.89 -14.65
N THR A 296 7.30 6.00 -13.76
CA THR A 296 6.13 5.16 -13.97
C THR A 296 4.85 5.99 -13.75
N PRO A 297 3.80 5.80 -14.55
CA PRO A 297 2.52 6.47 -14.30
C PRO A 297 1.96 6.16 -12.91
N TRP A 298 1.47 7.18 -12.23
CA TRP A 298 1.01 7.09 -10.85
C TRP A 298 -0.33 6.35 -10.66
N PHE A 299 -1.04 6.03 -11.73
CA PHE A 299 -2.20 5.15 -11.63
C PHE A 299 -1.83 3.68 -11.35
N HIS A 300 -0.56 3.31 -11.49
CA HIS A 300 -0.04 2.01 -11.05
C HIS A 300 0.44 2.05 -9.59
N ARG A 301 0.35 0.95 -8.90
CA ARG A 301 0.88 0.83 -7.53
C ARG A 301 2.37 1.12 -7.48
N GLY A 302 3.14 0.62 -8.43
CA GLY A 302 4.57 0.94 -8.55
C GLY A 302 4.86 2.43 -8.71
N GLY A 303 4.04 3.16 -9.47
CA GLY A 303 4.16 4.60 -9.63
C GLY A 303 3.89 5.38 -8.35
N LEU A 304 2.87 4.97 -7.58
CA LEU A 304 2.49 5.62 -6.32
C LEU A 304 3.43 5.27 -5.17
N HIS A 305 3.75 3.97 -4.98
CA HIS A 305 4.37 3.47 -3.76
C HIS A 305 5.87 3.25 -3.87
N SER A 306 6.43 2.99 -5.05
CA SER A 306 7.87 2.73 -5.19
C SER A 306 8.66 4.04 -5.30
N GLY A 307 8.83 4.77 -4.20
CA GLY A 307 9.46 6.09 -4.22
C GLY A 307 8.64 7.16 -4.96
N GLY A 308 7.36 6.92 -5.19
CA GLY A 308 6.40 7.88 -5.70
C GLY A 308 5.83 8.79 -4.61
N ILE A 309 4.59 9.26 -4.81
CA ILE A 309 3.93 10.23 -3.92
C ILE A 309 3.82 9.71 -2.49
N THR A 310 3.34 8.47 -2.34
CA THR A 310 3.00 7.88 -1.04
C THR A 310 4.19 7.86 -0.06
N PRO A 311 5.33 7.20 -0.35
CA PRO A 311 6.45 7.16 0.58
C PRO A 311 7.18 8.49 0.67
N THR A 312 7.29 9.25 -0.43
CA THR A 312 8.06 10.48 -0.46
C THR A 312 7.43 11.55 0.43
N LEU A 313 6.13 11.78 0.31
CA LEU A 313 5.43 12.75 1.15
C LEU A 313 5.28 12.27 2.60
N TYR A 314 5.20 10.95 2.82
CA TYR A 314 5.17 10.38 4.17
C TYR A 314 6.52 10.50 4.89
N ALA A 315 7.64 10.34 4.18
CA ALA A 315 8.99 10.53 4.73
C ALA A 315 9.37 12.01 4.92
N GLY A 316 8.69 12.94 4.26
CA GLY A 316 9.02 14.38 4.31
C GLY A 316 9.97 14.82 3.19
N GLY A 317 10.14 14.01 2.14
CA GLY A 317 10.98 14.30 0.97
C GLY A 317 10.29 15.16 -0.09
N THR A 318 10.93 15.33 -1.25
CA THR A 318 10.43 16.12 -2.38
C THR A 318 10.09 15.22 -3.56
N VAL A 319 8.87 15.30 -4.07
CA VAL A 319 8.43 14.65 -5.31
C VAL A 319 8.74 15.56 -6.49
N ILE A 320 9.41 15.04 -7.52
CA ILE A 320 9.62 15.75 -8.78
C ILE A 320 8.77 15.07 -9.85
N ILE A 321 7.86 15.85 -10.45
CA ILE A 321 6.91 15.34 -11.45
C ILE A 321 7.63 15.10 -12.76
N GLN A 322 7.38 13.94 -13.36
CA GLN A 322 7.62 13.70 -14.76
C GLN A 322 6.31 13.30 -15.45
N ARG A 323 5.75 14.21 -16.24
CA ARG A 323 4.48 13.98 -16.94
C ARG A 323 4.63 12.95 -18.08
N LYS A 324 5.68 13.11 -18.89
CA LYS A 324 6.02 12.20 -20.02
C LYS A 324 7.50 11.86 -19.96
N PHE A 325 7.80 10.57 -19.99
CA PHE A 325 9.16 10.11 -19.99
C PHE A 325 9.89 10.51 -21.28
N GLN A 326 11.07 11.12 -21.13
CA GLN A 326 12.02 11.46 -22.19
C GLN A 326 13.42 11.28 -21.59
N PRO A 327 14.23 10.34 -22.11
CA PRO A 327 15.49 9.94 -21.47
C PRO A 327 16.44 11.11 -21.19
N GLU A 328 16.68 11.96 -22.19
CA GLU A 328 17.57 13.11 -22.09
C GLU A 328 17.09 14.11 -21.03
N LYS A 329 15.80 14.47 -21.07
CA LYS A 329 15.22 15.37 -20.09
C LYS A 329 15.23 14.79 -18.68
N THR A 330 15.01 13.48 -18.53
CA THR A 330 15.10 12.81 -17.24
C THR A 330 16.49 12.97 -16.64
N LEU A 331 17.54 12.74 -17.43
CA LEU A 331 18.92 12.91 -17.00
C LEU A 331 19.26 14.39 -16.71
N ASP A 332 18.75 15.33 -17.52
CA ASP A 332 18.89 16.77 -17.26
C ASP A 332 18.24 17.14 -15.91
N MET A 333 17.05 16.58 -15.60
CA MET A 333 16.38 16.81 -14.31
C MET A 333 17.13 16.19 -13.13
N VAL A 334 17.81 15.03 -13.30
CA VAL A 334 18.68 14.47 -12.25
C VAL A 334 19.72 15.51 -11.84
N GLN A 335 20.41 16.09 -12.81
CA GLN A 335 21.46 17.09 -12.57
C GLN A 335 20.88 18.41 -12.05
N GLN A 336 19.81 18.91 -12.68
CA GLN A 336 19.23 20.23 -12.36
C GLN A 336 18.61 20.29 -10.98
N TYR A 337 17.88 19.25 -10.59
CA TYR A 337 17.13 19.21 -9.32
C TYR A 337 17.85 18.43 -8.21
N GLY A 338 19.02 17.85 -8.49
CA GLY A 338 19.75 17.05 -7.52
C GLY A 338 18.96 15.82 -7.06
N LEU A 339 18.39 15.08 -8.02
CA LEU A 339 17.63 13.87 -7.72
C LEU A 339 18.49 12.87 -6.95
N THR A 340 17.93 12.31 -5.89
CA THR A 340 18.60 11.29 -5.08
C THR A 340 18.15 9.87 -5.39
N PHE A 341 16.87 9.72 -5.76
CA PHE A 341 16.31 8.45 -6.22
C PHE A 341 15.53 8.62 -7.51
N LEU A 342 15.85 7.79 -8.48
CA LEU A 342 15.14 7.66 -9.75
C LEU A 342 14.49 6.28 -9.81
N ILE A 343 13.21 6.22 -10.15
CA ILE A 343 12.45 4.98 -10.19
C ILE A 343 11.88 4.78 -11.59
N GLY A 344 12.01 3.57 -12.12
CA GLY A 344 11.48 3.21 -13.43
C GLY A 344 11.47 1.70 -13.66
N VAL A 345 10.92 1.27 -14.78
CA VAL A 345 10.97 -0.12 -15.23
C VAL A 345 12.28 -0.39 -15.99
N PRO A 346 12.75 -1.64 -16.15
CA PRO A 346 14.02 -1.95 -16.83
C PRO A 346 14.18 -1.29 -18.20
N ASN A 347 13.14 -1.25 -19.03
CA ASN A 347 13.20 -0.57 -20.34
C ASN A 347 13.49 0.95 -20.23
N VAL A 348 13.04 1.60 -19.15
CA VAL A 348 13.38 3.01 -18.87
C VAL A 348 14.88 3.13 -18.58
N LEU A 349 15.46 2.20 -17.82
CA LEU A 349 16.89 2.20 -17.51
C LEU A 349 17.74 1.99 -18.77
N GLU A 350 17.27 1.16 -19.69
CA GLU A 350 17.90 0.96 -21.01
C GLU A 350 18.04 2.29 -21.76
N LEU A 351 16.91 2.98 -21.95
CA LEU A 351 16.88 4.25 -22.66
C LEU A 351 17.69 5.35 -21.96
N LEU A 352 17.71 5.35 -20.62
CA LEU A 352 18.55 6.25 -19.83
C LEU A 352 20.05 5.95 -20.02
N ALA A 353 20.42 4.67 -20.03
CA ALA A 353 21.81 4.26 -20.24
C ALA A 353 22.31 4.65 -21.64
N GLU A 354 21.49 4.45 -22.69
CA GLU A 354 21.80 4.92 -24.04
C GLU A 354 21.98 6.43 -24.11
N ALA A 355 21.03 7.19 -23.50
CA ALA A 355 21.11 8.66 -23.48
C ALA A 355 22.34 9.16 -22.71
N GLN A 356 22.69 8.52 -21.60
CA GLN A 356 23.86 8.85 -20.79
C GLN A 356 25.16 8.57 -21.53
N GLN A 357 25.25 7.49 -22.31
CA GLN A 357 26.41 7.18 -23.13
C GLN A 357 26.59 8.18 -24.28
N LYS A 358 25.49 8.63 -24.91
CA LYS A 358 25.52 9.61 -26.02
C LYS A 358 25.96 11.00 -25.53
N GLN A 359 25.40 11.44 -24.42
CA GLN A 359 25.70 12.73 -23.82
C GLN A 359 25.68 12.60 -22.29
N PRO A 360 26.84 12.46 -21.65
CA PRO A 360 26.96 12.30 -20.21
C PRO A 360 26.43 13.51 -19.43
N ARG A 361 25.69 13.26 -18.36
CA ARG A 361 25.27 14.21 -17.33
C ARG A 361 25.90 13.84 -16.00
N ASP A 362 25.93 14.79 -15.08
CA ASP A 362 26.35 14.52 -13.71
C ASP A 362 25.21 13.83 -12.95
N LEU A 363 25.41 12.54 -12.64
CA LEU A 363 24.47 11.70 -11.89
C LEU A 363 24.95 11.46 -10.44
N SER A 364 25.94 12.22 -9.96
CA SER A 364 26.58 12.02 -8.64
C SER A 364 25.61 12.22 -7.46
N SER A 365 24.52 12.95 -7.67
CA SER A 365 23.45 13.12 -6.67
C SER A 365 22.65 11.85 -6.42
N LEU A 366 22.63 10.89 -7.37
CA LEU A 366 21.86 9.65 -7.23
C LEU A 366 22.41 8.75 -6.12
N ARG A 367 21.60 8.53 -5.11
CA ARG A 367 21.80 7.54 -4.06
C ARG A 367 21.32 6.16 -4.48
N GLY A 368 20.50 6.07 -5.51
CA GLY A 368 20.06 4.83 -6.10
C GLY A 368 19.09 5.00 -7.27
N ILE A 369 19.05 3.95 -8.10
CA ILE A 369 17.98 3.74 -9.08
C ILE A 369 17.23 2.49 -8.68
N VAL A 370 15.90 2.58 -8.63
CA VAL A 370 15.02 1.46 -8.27
C VAL A 370 14.25 1.03 -9.50
N THR A 371 14.29 -0.25 -9.83
CA THR A 371 13.53 -0.83 -10.93
C THR A 371 12.55 -1.90 -10.45
N MET A 372 11.51 -2.15 -11.23
CA MET A 372 10.43 -3.07 -10.91
C MET A 372 9.54 -3.34 -12.12
N GLY A 373 8.60 -4.28 -11.98
CA GLY A 373 7.47 -4.50 -12.92
C GLY A 373 7.80 -5.40 -14.10
N SER A 374 9.05 -5.72 -14.33
CA SER A 374 9.53 -6.77 -15.23
C SER A 374 10.89 -7.29 -14.76
N PRO A 375 11.34 -8.46 -15.23
CA PRO A 375 12.68 -8.98 -14.91
C PRO A 375 13.78 -7.98 -15.27
N LEU A 376 14.80 -7.91 -14.43
CA LEU A 376 16.03 -7.16 -14.69
C LEU A 376 17.14 -8.16 -15.03
N GLU A 377 17.45 -8.27 -16.29
CA GLU A 377 18.47 -9.20 -16.79
C GLU A 377 19.84 -8.95 -16.16
N ARG A 378 20.60 -10.03 -15.91
CA ARG A 378 21.92 -9.97 -15.30
C ARG A 378 22.88 -9.06 -16.06
N ALA A 379 22.95 -9.20 -17.37
CA ALA A 379 23.85 -8.43 -18.22
C ALA A 379 23.52 -6.93 -18.17
N ASP A 380 22.25 -6.59 -18.20
CA ASP A 380 21.75 -5.23 -18.16
C ASP A 380 21.95 -4.58 -16.80
N CYS A 381 21.69 -5.30 -15.71
CA CYS A 381 21.96 -4.81 -14.37
C CYS A 381 23.45 -4.40 -14.22
N ILE A 382 24.37 -5.26 -14.64
CA ILE A 382 25.82 -5.00 -14.59
C ILE A 382 26.20 -3.83 -15.50
N ARG A 383 25.55 -3.69 -16.65
CA ARG A 383 25.76 -2.58 -17.58
C ARG A 383 25.28 -1.26 -16.99
N TYR A 384 24.09 -1.23 -16.40
CA TYR A 384 23.54 -0.02 -15.76
C TYR A 384 24.38 0.41 -14.55
N GLN A 385 24.95 -0.54 -13.79
CA GLN A 385 25.88 -0.21 -12.72
C GLN A 385 27.12 0.58 -13.19
N LYS A 386 27.57 0.32 -14.42
CA LYS A 386 28.75 1.02 -15.01
C LYS A 386 28.38 2.39 -15.60
N ILE A 387 27.16 2.53 -16.16
CA ILE A 387 26.78 3.71 -16.94
C ILE A 387 26.01 4.73 -16.10
N LEU A 388 25.10 4.27 -15.24
CA LEU A 388 24.18 5.14 -14.50
C LEU A 388 24.61 5.33 -13.04
N THR A 389 24.60 4.26 -12.26
CA THR A 389 25.01 4.28 -10.85
C THR A 389 25.30 2.87 -10.36
N LYS A 390 26.27 2.72 -9.47
CA LYS A 390 26.56 1.43 -8.83
C LYS A 390 25.42 0.91 -7.95
N ARG A 391 24.48 1.78 -7.57
CA ARG A 391 23.39 1.48 -6.62
C ARG A 391 22.09 1.20 -7.36
N ILE A 392 21.99 0.01 -7.95
CA ILE A 392 20.77 -0.48 -8.57
C ILE A 392 20.01 -1.33 -7.54
N PHE A 393 18.72 -1.09 -7.45
CA PHE A 393 17.76 -1.86 -6.65
C PHE A 393 16.74 -2.47 -7.60
N ASN A 394 16.28 -3.69 -7.32
CA ASN A 394 15.20 -4.32 -8.08
C ASN A 394 14.17 -4.91 -7.14
N GLY A 395 12.89 -4.54 -7.28
CA GLY A 395 11.78 -5.03 -6.49
C GLY A 395 10.81 -5.87 -7.31
N TYR A 396 10.46 -7.06 -6.82
CA TYR A 396 9.38 -7.89 -7.38
C TYR A 396 8.16 -7.86 -6.44
N GLY A 397 7.00 -7.81 -7.05
CA GLY A 397 5.71 -7.88 -6.38
C GLY A 397 4.56 -7.58 -7.32
N THR A 398 3.35 -7.48 -6.76
CA THR A 398 2.11 -7.32 -7.51
C THR A 398 1.34 -6.07 -7.06
N THR A 399 0.30 -5.69 -7.78
CA THR A 399 -0.60 -4.62 -7.32
C THR A 399 -1.24 -4.97 -5.97
N GLU A 400 -1.54 -6.23 -5.76
CA GLU A 400 -2.20 -6.74 -4.55
C GLU A 400 -1.32 -6.69 -3.31
N THR A 401 0.00 -6.95 -3.46
CA THR A 401 0.91 -7.15 -2.33
C THR A 401 2.04 -6.13 -2.21
N PHE A 402 2.17 -5.20 -3.17
CA PHE A 402 3.29 -4.28 -3.38
C PHE A 402 4.54 -5.07 -3.80
N TRP A 403 5.76 -4.65 -3.47
CA TRP A 403 6.93 -5.51 -3.63
C TRP A 403 7.13 -6.41 -2.42
N ASN A 404 7.63 -7.60 -2.66
CA ASN A 404 7.73 -8.62 -1.63
C ASN A 404 9.09 -9.31 -1.62
N THR A 405 9.86 -9.18 -2.71
CA THR A 405 11.30 -9.45 -2.71
C THR A 405 12.06 -8.24 -3.22
N PHE A 406 13.30 -8.08 -2.76
CA PHE A 406 14.08 -6.90 -3.05
C PHE A 406 15.58 -7.24 -3.20
N LEU A 407 16.14 -6.96 -4.39
CA LEU A 407 17.56 -7.02 -4.68
C LEU A 407 18.20 -5.68 -4.33
N ARG A 408 19.29 -5.70 -3.58
CA ARG A 408 19.99 -4.52 -3.09
C ARG A 408 21.36 -4.37 -3.74
N PRO A 409 21.95 -3.17 -3.73
CA PRO A 409 23.32 -2.95 -4.23
C PRO A 409 24.39 -3.85 -3.59
N ASP A 410 24.19 -4.24 -2.33
CA ASP A 410 25.12 -5.13 -1.61
C ASP A 410 25.07 -6.59 -2.12
N ASP A 411 23.99 -6.97 -2.81
CA ASP A 411 23.84 -8.27 -3.47
C ASP A 411 24.50 -8.31 -4.87
N LEU A 412 24.98 -7.15 -5.34
CA LEU A 412 25.49 -6.99 -6.70
C LEU A 412 27.04 -6.96 -6.74
N PRO A 413 27.65 -7.51 -7.80
CA PRO A 413 27.03 -8.04 -9.02
C PRO A 413 26.66 -9.53 -8.95
N GLU A 414 26.93 -10.23 -7.84
CA GLU A 414 26.85 -11.70 -7.72
C GLU A 414 25.42 -12.19 -8.00
N MET A 415 24.42 -11.53 -7.43
CA MET A 415 23.00 -11.90 -7.54
C MET A 415 22.23 -11.09 -8.59
N ALA A 416 22.94 -10.41 -9.49
CA ALA A 416 22.32 -9.72 -10.63
C ALA A 416 21.50 -10.74 -11.46
N GLY A 417 20.30 -10.36 -11.88
CA GLY A 417 19.32 -11.24 -12.55
C GLY A 417 18.32 -11.90 -11.61
N SER A 418 18.55 -11.85 -10.30
CA SER A 418 17.53 -12.31 -9.33
C SER A 418 16.54 -11.19 -8.97
N ALA A 419 15.40 -11.60 -8.43
CA ALA A 419 14.42 -10.69 -7.81
C ALA A 419 14.78 -10.33 -6.35
N GLY A 420 15.95 -10.77 -5.87
CA GLY A 420 16.39 -10.57 -4.50
C GLY A 420 15.76 -11.54 -3.50
N ARG A 421 15.75 -11.14 -2.22
CA ARG A 421 15.21 -11.92 -1.10
C ARG A 421 13.94 -11.26 -0.55
N SER A 422 13.16 -12.03 0.22
CA SER A 422 11.94 -11.55 0.86
C SER A 422 12.16 -10.24 1.62
N CYS A 423 11.20 -9.34 1.52
CA CYS A 423 11.15 -8.13 2.34
C CYS A 423 10.96 -8.49 3.82
N VAL A 424 11.28 -7.55 4.72
CA VAL A 424 11.39 -7.80 6.17
C VAL A 424 10.12 -8.40 6.78
N ASP A 425 8.95 -7.92 6.37
CA ASP A 425 7.66 -8.34 6.93
C ASP A 425 6.90 -9.33 6.05
N ASP A 426 7.55 -9.88 5.03
CA ASP A 426 6.92 -10.75 4.05
C ASP A 426 7.41 -12.20 4.16
N ASP A 427 6.47 -13.13 4.01
CA ASP A 427 6.73 -14.55 3.79
C ASP A 427 6.44 -14.85 2.32
N VAL A 428 7.51 -15.03 1.55
CA VAL A 428 7.44 -15.38 0.13
C VAL A 428 7.92 -16.80 -0.03
N ARG A 429 7.16 -17.61 -0.76
CA ARG A 429 7.46 -19.02 -0.99
C ARG A 429 7.32 -19.36 -2.45
N VAL A 430 8.08 -20.36 -2.88
CA VAL A 430 7.87 -21.07 -4.15
C VAL A 430 7.27 -22.42 -3.81
N ILE A 431 6.06 -22.68 -4.27
CA ILE A 431 5.32 -23.92 -4.02
C ILE A 431 5.19 -24.74 -5.29
N LYS A 432 5.06 -26.05 -5.16
CA LYS A 432 4.92 -26.97 -6.29
C LYS A 432 3.68 -26.65 -7.12
N VAL A 433 3.76 -26.93 -8.41
CA VAL A 433 2.61 -26.80 -9.32
C VAL A 433 2.07 -28.21 -9.60
N TYR A 434 0.78 -28.41 -9.34
CA TYR A 434 0.05 -29.64 -9.63
C TYR A 434 -0.99 -29.39 -10.73
N GLU A 435 -1.25 -30.43 -11.54
CA GLU A 435 -2.25 -30.36 -12.61
C GLU A 435 -3.69 -30.50 -12.08
N ASP A 436 -3.89 -31.22 -11.01
CA ASP A 436 -5.17 -31.69 -10.50
C ASP A 436 -5.65 -30.96 -9.25
N ARG A 437 -4.79 -30.18 -8.61
CA ARG A 437 -5.11 -29.40 -7.38
C ARG A 437 -4.30 -28.13 -7.25
N VAL A 438 -4.76 -27.23 -6.40
CA VAL A 438 -3.97 -26.10 -5.92
C VAL A 438 -3.02 -26.61 -4.82
N ALA A 439 -1.76 -26.23 -4.88
CA ALA A 439 -0.78 -26.58 -3.85
C ALA A 439 -1.05 -25.85 -2.55
N GLU A 440 -0.83 -26.52 -1.44
CA GLU A 440 -0.86 -25.91 -0.10
C GLU A 440 0.41 -25.04 0.12
N PRO A 441 0.37 -24.05 1.01
CA PRO A 441 1.52 -23.18 1.27
C PRO A 441 2.80 -23.90 1.72
N ASP A 442 2.67 -25.10 2.26
CA ASP A 442 3.79 -25.92 2.73
C ASP A 442 4.25 -26.98 1.70
N ASP A 443 3.60 -27.06 0.54
CA ASP A 443 4.06 -27.88 -0.61
C ASP A 443 5.25 -27.20 -1.32
N LEU A 444 6.35 -26.99 -0.61
CA LEU A 444 7.48 -26.20 -1.10
C LEU A 444 8.20 -26.88 -2.27
N ALA A 445 8.58 -26.08 -3.27
CA ALA A 445 9.56 -26.46 -4.28
C ALA A 445 10.95 -26.56 -3.64
N VAL A 446 11.86 -27.36 -4.23
CA VAL A 446 13.23 -27.47 -3.72
C VAL A 446 13.99 -26.14 -3.82
N THR A 447 14.91 -25.90 -2.88
CA THR A 447 15.64 -24.64 -2.75
C THR A 447 17.02 -24.66 -3.42
N ASP A 448 17.18 -25.43 -4.48
CA ASP A 448 18.45 -25.50 -5.25
C ASP A 448 18.37 -24.78 -6.61
N GLY A 449 17.27 -24.06 -6.85
CA GLY A 449 17.03 -23.34 -8.09
C GLY A 449 16.54 -24.19 -9.25
N SER A 450 16.37 -25.52 -9.09
CA SER A 450 16.05 -26.42 -10.19
C SER A 450 14.55 -26.64 -10.42
N GLU A 451 13.72 -26.54 -9.37
CA GLU A 451 12.27 -26.78 -9.46
C GLU A 451 11.52 -25.45 -9.62
N VAL A 452 10.83 -25.31 -10.75
CA VAL A 452 9.92 -24.16 -10.97
C VAL A 452 8.61 -24.42 -10.25
N GLY A 453 8.18 -23.44 -9.46
CA GLY A 453 6.93 -23.46 -8.72
C GLY A 453 6.17 -22.14 -8.78
N GLU A 454 4.96 -22.11 -8.23
CA GLU A 454 4.18 -20.87 -8.11
C GLU A 454 4.68 -20.04 -6.92
N VAL A 455 4.90 -18.75 -7.15
CA VAL A 455 5.25 -17.81 -6.10
C VAL A 455 3.99 -17.42 -5.32
N ILE A 456 4.00 -17.64 -4.01
CA ILE A 456 2.94 -17.20 -3.11
C ILE A 456 3.48 -16.23 -2.08
N ILE A 457 2.64 -15.29 -1.64
CA ILE A 457 3.07 -14.17 -0.81
C ILE A 457 2.11 -14.00 0.36
N ARG A 458 2.65 -13.96 1.58
CA ARG A 458 1.95 -13.48 2.76
C ARG A 458 2.59 -12.17 3.21
N SER A 459 1.85 -11.08 3.04
CA SER A 459 2.25 -9.73 3.44
C SER A 459 1.09 -9.07 4.16
N ASN A 460 0.96 -9.34 5.45
CA ASN A 460 -0.18 -8.89 6.26
C ASN A 460 -0.29 -7.37 6.36
N ALA A 461 0.81 -6.67 6.13
CA ALA A 461 0.91 -5.23 6.30
C ALA A 461 0.57 -4.43 5.03
N LYS A 462 1.06 -4.89 3.87
CA LYS A 462 0.99 -4.15 2.60
C LYS A 462 -0.07 -4.71 1.65
N SER A 463 -0.48 -5.97 1.87
CA SER A 463 -1.38 -6.69 0.98
C SER A 463 -2.81 -6.14 1.06
N ALA A 464 -3.47 -6.06 -0.11
CA ALA A 464 -4.92 -5.97 -0.15
C ALA A 464 -5.53 -7.24 0.44
N ALA A 465 -6.73 -7.12 0.99
CA ALA A 465 -7.45 -8.26 1.55
C ALA A 465 -8.41 -8.93 0.55
N PHE A 466 -8.83 -8.20 -0.49
CA PHE A 466 -9.83 -8.68 -1.46
C PHE A 466 -9.86 -7.82 -2.73
N TYR A 467 -10.53 -8.35 -3.76
CA TYR A 467 -10.94 -7.60 -4.95
C TYR A 467 -12.36 -7.07 -4.78
N PHE A 468 -12.57 -5.78 -4.97
CA PHE A 468 -13.89 -5.15 -4.83
C PHE A 468 -14.90 -5.75 -5.83
N GLY A 469 -16.05 -6.17 -5.31
CA GLY A 469 -17.12 -6.73 -6.12
C GLY A 469 -16.82 -8.08 -6.78
N ASN A 470 -15.69 -8.74 -6.44
CA ASN A 470 -15.31 -10.01 -7.04
C ASN A 470 -14.93 -11.08 -5.99
N PRO A 471 -15.92 -11.62 -5.26
CA PRO A 471 -15.65 -12.60 -4.20
C PRO A 471 -15.15 -13.95 -4.73
N ALA A 472 -15.44 -14.31 -5.98
CA ALA A 472 -14.95 -15.55 -6.58
C ALA A 472 -13.44 -15.49 -6.81
N GLU A 473 -12.97 -14.41 -7.44
CA GLU A 473 -11.54 -14.20 -7.67
C GLU A 473 -10.78 -13.95 -6.35
N THR A 474 -11.41 -13.28 -5.38
CA THR A 474 -10.84 -13.13 -4.04
C THR A 474 -10.54 -14.49 -3.41
N ARG A 475 -11.52 -15.41 -3.40
CA ARG A 475 -11.30 -16.78 -2.86
C ARG A 475 -10.27 -17.58 -3.64
N ARG A 476 -10.17 -17.36 -4.95
CA ARG A 476 -9.20 -18.05 -5.80
C ARG A 476 -7.76 -17.62 -5.52
N ARG A 477 -7.56 -16.34 -5.18
CA ARG A 477 -6.23 -15.74 -5.09
C ARG A 477 -5.76 -15.53 -3.65
N PHE A 478 -6.69 -15.30 -2.71
CA PHE A 478 -6.40 -15.08 -1.30
C PHE A 478 -6.97 -16.22 -0.48
N HIS A 479 -6.14 -17.16 -0.11
CA HIS A 479 -6.51 -18.27 0.76
C HIS A 479 -5.31 -18.72 1.62
N ASP A 480 -5.58 -19.33 2.73
CA ASP A 480 -4.60 -19.82 3.71
C ASP A 480 -3.60 -18.74 4.20
N GLY A 481 -4.04 -17.46 4.18
CA GLY A 481 -3.24 -16.31 4.57
C GLY A 481 -2.22 -15.87 3.53
N PHE A 482 -2.21 -16.48 2.33
CA PHE A 482 -1.34 -16.14 1.21
C PHE A 482 -2.13 -15.57 0.03
N PHE A 483 -1.45 -14.74 -0.74
CA PHE A 483 -1.84 -14.36 -2.07
C PHE A 483 -1.10 -15.25 -3.09
N TYR A 484 -1.86 -15.96 -3.92
CA TYR A 484 -1.37 -16.81 -4.99
C TYR A 484 -1.18 -15.95 -6.24
N THR A 485 0.08 -15.66 -6.58
CA THR A 485 0.40 -14.63 -7.57
C THR A 485 0.13 -15.05 -9.01
N ASN A 486 0.11 -16.34 -9.28
CA ASN A 486 0.15 -16.90 -10.64
C ASN A 486 1.46 -16.62 -11.39
N ASP A 487 2.46 -16.07 -10.70
CA ASP A 487 3.82 -15.96 -11.23
C ASP A 487 4.59 -17.23 -10.86
N LEU A 488 5.43 -17.68 -11.77
CA LEU A 488 6.29 -18.85 -11.61
C LEU A 488 7.72 -18.40 -11.32
N GLY A 489 8.41 -19.16 -10.49
CA GLY A 489 9.78 -18.86 -10.14
C GLY A 489 10.50 -20.04 -9.50
N THR A 490 11.78 -19.85 -9.28
CA THR A 490 12.65 -20.71 -8.48
C THR A 490 13.23 -19.95 -7.30
N TRP A 491 13.80 -20.65 -6.34
CA TRP A 491 14.57 -20.06 -5.25
C TRP A 491 15.80 -20.90 -4.91
N ASP A 492 16.84 -20.28 -4.45
CA ASP A 492 18.06 -20.96 -4.06
C ASP A 492 18.17 -21.19 -2.53
N GLU A 493 19.23 -21.87 -2.10
CA GLU A 493 19.52 -22.17 -0.68
C GLU A 493 19.70 -20.89 0.18
N ASN A 494 20.01 -19.76 -0.44
CA ASN A 494 20.14 -18.45 0.20
C ASN A 494 18.86 -17.63 0.13
N HIS A 495 17.76 -18.23 -0.36
CA HIS A 495 16.44 -17.61 -0.55
C HIS A 495 16.45 -16.43 -1.51
N TYR A 496 17.28 -16.46 -2.58
CA TYR A 496 17.11 -15.55 -3.71
C TYR A 496 16.09 -16.13 -4.68
N PHE A 497 15.17 -15.26 -5.12
CA PHE A 497 14.09 -15.61 -6.03
C PHE A 497 14.45 -15.27 -7.46
N HIS A 498 14.11 -16.15 -8.39
CA HIS A 498 14.19 -15.92 -9.83
C HIS A 498 12.80 -16.12 -10.42
N ILE A 499 12.25 -15.07 -11.03
CA ILE A 499 10.91 -15.11 -11.65
C ILE A 499 11.09 -15.56 -13.10
N VAL A 500 10.46 -16.68 -13.47
CA VAL A 500 10.61 -17.29 -14.79
C VAL A 500 9.41 -17.06 -15.71
N GLY A 501 8.33 -16.47 -15.23
CA GLY A 501 7.17 -16.14 -16.05
C GLY A 501 5.85 -16.21 -15.29
N ARG A 502 4.77 -16.35 -16.05
CA ARG A 502 3.41 -16.51 -15.50
C ARG A 502 2.87 -17.89 -15.81
N LYS A 503 2.11 -18.43 -14.87
CA LYS A 503 1.46 -19.74 -15.03
C LYS A 503 0.47 -19.77 -16.20
N ASP A 504 -0.24 -18.65 -16.43
CA ASP A 504 -1.20 -18.51 -17.54
C ASP A 504 -0.51 -18.36 -18.91
N ASP A 505 0.77 -17.97 -18.96
CA ASP A 505 1.54 -17.76 -20.19
C ASP A 505 2.43 -18.98 -20.53
N MET A 506 2.47 -19.99 -19.66
CA MET A 506 3.24 -21.22 -19.86
C MET A 506 2.73 -21.96 -21.09
N ILE A 507 3.62 -22.36 -21.99
CA ILE A 507 3.32 -23.08 -23.23
C ILE A 507 3.42 -24.59 -22.95
N ILE A 508 2.35 -25.34 -23.24
CA ILE A 508 2.35 -26.80 -23.09
C ILE A 508 2.52 -27.42 -24.46
N SER A 509 3.75 -27.81 -24.80
CA SER A 509 4.09 -28.37 -26.09
C SER A 509 4.42 -29.87 -25.99
N GLY A 510 3.53 -30.73 -26.48
CA GLY A 510 3.76 -32.17 -26.47
C GLY A 510 3.86 -32.79 -25.07
N GLY A 511 3.27 -32.13 -24.05
CA GLY A 511 3.34 -32.56 -22.65
C GLY A 511 4.50 -31.95 -21.85
N GLU A 512 5.34 -31.13 -22.48
CA GLU A 512 6.42 -30.39 -21.82
C GLU A 512 6.00 -28.97 -21.53
N ASN A 513 6.31 -28.48 -20.32
CA ASN A 513 6.09 -27.10 -19.91
C ASN A 513 7.25 -26.24 -20.37
N ILE A 514 6.97 -25.23 -21.18
CA ILE A 514 7.95 -24.29 -21.72
C ILE A 514 7.59 -22.88 -21.24
N TYR A 515 8.55 -22.21 -20.65
CA TYR A 515 8.39 -20.86 -20.15
C TYR A 515 8.87 -19.86 -21.19
N PRO A 516 7.99 -18.96 -21.71
CA PRO A 516 8.37 -17.99 -22.75
C PRO A 516 9.62 -17.20 -22.44
N VAL A 517 9.76 -16.74 -21.21
CA VAL A 517 10.90 -15.91 -20.75
C VAL A 517 12.23 -16.63 -20.90
N GLU A 518 12.31 -17.93 -20.60
CA GLU A 518 13.55 -18.71 -20.77
C GLU A 518 14.00 -18.79 -22.22
N VAL A 519 13.03 -18.87 -23.15
CA VAL A 519 13.33 -18.87 -24.60
C VAL A 519 13.73 -17.47 -25.07
N GLU A 520 13.04 -16.43 -24.57
CA GLU A 520 13.34 -15.02 -24.85
C GLU A 520 14.75 -14.65 -24.38
N GLU A 521 15.15 -15.07 -23.18
CA GLU A 521 16.50 -14.86 -22.64
C GLU A 521 17.59 -15.41 -23.56
N VAL A 522 17.40 -16.63 -24.06
CA VAL A 522 18.36 -17.27 -24.97
C VAL A 522 18.40 -16.57 -26.33
N LEU A 523 17.24 -16.20 -26.87
CA LEU A 523 17.17 -15.51 -28.16
C LEU A 523 17.78 -14.11 -28.09
N ASN A 524 17.58 -13.39 -27.01
CA ASN A 524 18.13 -12.05 -26.78
C ASN A 524 19.68 -12.04 -26.62
N LEU A 525 20.32 -13.18 -26.37
CA LEU A 525 21.78 -13.29 -26.42
C LEU A 525 22.34 -13.21 -27.83
N HIS A 526 21.52 -13.40 -28.87
CA HIS A 526 21.99 -13.38 -30.25
C HIS A 526 22.17 -11.95 -30.74
N PRO A 527 23.33 -11.54 -31.27
CA PRO A 527 23.66 -10.15 -31.60
C PRO A 527 22.79 -9.50 -32.69
N ALA A 528 22.04 -10.30 -33.44
CA ALA A 528 21.08 -9.80 -34.44
C ALA A 528 19.63 -9.68 -33.90
N VAL A 529 19.37 -10.13 -32.68
CA VAL A 529 18.08 -9.98 -32.01
C VAL A 529 18.18 -8.75 -31.11
N LYS A 530 17.29 -7.80 -31.31
CA LYS A 530 17.21 -6.60 -30.49
C LYS A 530 16.26 -6.83 -29.29
N ASP A 531 15.17 -7.51 -29.56
CA ASP A 531 14.13 -7.87 -28.60
C ASP A 531 13.27 -8.96 -29.22
N CYS A 532 12.68 -9.83 -28.41
CA CYS A 532 11.78 -10.87 -28.89
C CYS A 532 10.63 -11.11 -27.93
N ILE A 533 9.52 -11.61 -28.48
CA ILE A 533 8.36 -12.07 -27.71
C ILE A 533 8.11 -13.52 -28.10
N VAL A 534 8.00 -14.38 -27.10
CA VAL A 534 7.67 -15.80 -27.28
C VAL A 534 6.23 -16.06 -26.83
N THR A 535 5.49 -16.80 -27.63
CA THR A 535 4.09 -17.15 -27.35
C THR A 535 3.73 -18.52 -27.91
N ALA A 536 2.62 -19.07 -27.45
CA ALA A 536 2.05 -20.30 -27.99
C ALA A 536 1.36 -20.05 -29.35
N ALA A 537 1.55 -20.99 -30.26
CA ALA A 537 0.67 -21.11 -31.44
C ALA A 537 0.01 -22.51 -31.43
N PRO A 538 -1.26 -22.64 -31.82
CA PRO A 538 -1.95 -23.92 -31.84
C PRO A 538 -1.27 -24.91 -32.82
N ASP A 539 -1.08 -26.15 -32.40
CA ASP A 539 -0.56 -27.24 -33.22
C ASP A 539 -1.39 -28.54 -33.06
N SER A 540 -1.73 -29.15 -34.16
CA SER A 540 -2.62 -30.35 -34.18
C SER A 540 -2.01 -31.61 -33.57
N ARG A 541 -0.68 -31.67 -33.39
CA ARG A 541 0.04 -32.84 -32.86
C ARG A 541 0.54 -32.62 -31.44
N ARG A 542 0.94 -31.37 -31.12
CA ARG A 542 1.56 -31.05 -29.84
C ARG A 542 0.65 -30.25 -28.92
N GLY A 543 -0.56 -29.87 -29.39
CA GLY A 543 -1.44 -28.95 -28.70
C GLY A 543 -1.00 -27.51 -28.94
N GLU A 544 0.21 -27.18 -28.53
CA GLU A 544 0.86 -25.87 -28.74
C GLU A 544 2.28 -26.05 -29.25
N ILE A 545 2.78 -25.05 -29.99
CA ILE A 545 4.19 -24.90 -30.35
C ILE A 545 4.70 -23.53 -29.95
N VAL A 546 5.99 -23.46 -29.61
CA VAL A 546 6.69 -22.22 -29.28
C VAL A 546 6.90 -21.40 -30.57
N THR A 547 6.50 -20.14 -30.52
CA THR A 547 6.67 -19.21 -31.63
C THR A 547 7.31 -17.93 -31.13
N ALA A 548 8.41 -17.49 -31.74
CA ALA A 548 9.09 -16.25 -31.41
C ALA A 548 8.87 -15.19 -32.49
N TYR A 549 8.66 -13.95 -32.11
CA TYR A 549 8.50 -12.79 -33.00
C TYR A 549 9.55 -11.75 -32.71
#